data_3dd80897c4142d212a5a87bdf7d5815a
#
_entry.id   3dd80897c4142d212a5a87bdf7d5815a
#
_cell.length_a   1.000
_cell.length_b   1.000
_cell.length_c   1.000
_cell.angle_alpha   90.00
_cell.angle_beta   90.00
_cell.angle_gamma   90.00
#
_symmetry.space_group_name_H-M   'P 1'
#
loop_
_entity.id
_entity.type
_entity.pdbx_description
1 polymer ?
#
loop_
_entity_poly.entity_id
_entity_poly.type
_entity_poly.pdbx_seq_one_letter_code
_entity_poly.pdbx_strand_id
1 'polypeptide(L)'
;STMYESLFKQSPLPLILDESIQGIREIQELRSVCHGVNVKLVKAGGLEPAVAMVREANKLGLKVLVGCMSESTCGAMAAAQLSPWVDWVDLDGPRLIANDPFEGAVYQSGSLLLPDVSGTGALLRDKVLFGSEA
;
A
#
# COMPACT_ATOMS: atom_id res chain seq x y z
N SER A 1 5.18 27.64 11.84
CA SER A 1 5.14 26.23 12.29
C SER A 1 3.83 25.65 11.83
N THR A 2 3.91 24.59 11.09
CA THR A 2 2.72 23.86 10.63
C THR A 2 2.22 22.92 11.72
N MET A 3 0.97 22.50 11.64
CA MET A 3 0.40 21.49 12.54
C MET A 3 1.25 20.21 12.56
N TYR A 4 1.79 19.80 11.44
CA TYR A 4 2.69 18.63 11.32
C TYR A 4 3.97 18.79 12.15
N GLU A 5 4.62 19.96 12.12
CA GLU A 5 5.82 20.21 12.94
C GLU A 5 5.56 20.07 14.43
N SER A 6 4.40 20.56 14.89
CA SER A 6 4.01 20.42 16.28
C SER A 6 3.77 18.97 16.67
N LEU A 7 3.01 18.22 15.85
CA LEU A 7 2.75 16.81 16.07
C LEU A 7 4.03 15.97 16.00
N PHE A 8 4.89 16.23 15.04
CA PHE A 8 6.16 15.51 14.88
C PHE A 8 7.04 15.62 16.14
N LYS A 9 7.10 16.81 16.76
CA LYS A 9 7.90 17.03 17.96
C LYS A 9 7.30 16.44 19.24
N GLN A 10 5.99 16.28 19.31
CA GLN A 10 5.27 15.91 20.53
C GLN A 10 4.76 14.47 20.53
N SER A 11 4.66 13.83 19.36
CA SER A 11 4.12 12.48 19.26
C SER A 11 5.06 11.46 19.90
N PRO A 12 4.59 10.64 20.84
CA PRO A 12 5.37 9.53 21.39
C PRO A 12 5.45 8.33 20.44
N LEU A 13 4.68 8.36 19.33
CA LEU A 13 4.63 7.32 18.31
C LEU A 13 5.10 7.87 16.96
N PRO A 14 5.59 7.01 16.06
CA PRO A 14 5.92 7.42 14.71
C PRO A 14 4.71 8.06 14.00
N LEU A 15 4.91 9.27 13.48
CA LEU A 15 3.92 9.97 12.67
C LEU A 15 4.10 9.53 11.22
N ILE A 16 3.13 8.79 10.70
CA ILE A 16 3.10 8.31 9.31
C ILE A 16 2.08 9.14 8.55
N LEU A 17 2.51 9.83 7.50
CA LEU A 17 1.62 10.63 6.66
C LEU A 17 0.99 9.76 5.57
N ASP A 18 -0.31 9.89 5.38
CA ASP A 18 -1.10 9.12 4.42
C ASP A 18 -1.63 10.01 3.28
N GLU A 19 -2.74 10.71 3.45
CA GLU A 19 -3.43 11.45 2.37
C GLU A 19 -2.59 12.58 1.79
N SER A 20 -1.68 13.12 2.58
CA SER A 20 -0.74 14.17 2.16
C SER A 20 0.37 13.65 1.25
N ILE A 21 0.50 12.33 1.09
CA ILE A 21 1.55 11.67 0.29
C ILE A 21 0.91 11.04 -0.95
N GLN A 22 1.16 11.63 -2.10
CA GLN A 22 0.66 11.13 -3.38
C GLN A 22 1.78 10.83 -4.38
N GLY A 23 3.00 11.29 -4.10
CA GLY A 23 4.15 11.08 -4.95
C GLY A 23 5.48 11.40 -4.25
N ILE A 24 6.56 11.30 -5.00
CA ILE A 24 7.93 11.55 -4.52
C ILE A 24 8.09 13.00 -4.04
N ARG A 25 7.43 13.94 -4.70
CA ARG A 25 7.52 15.36 -4.36
C ARG A 25 7.08 15.61 -2.91
N GLU A 26 5.91 15.11 -2.52
CA GLU A 26 5.37 15.28 -1.17
C GLU A 26 6.27 14.60 -0.12
N ILE A 27 6.87 13.44 -0.46
CA ILE A 27 7.85 12.77 0.41
C ILE A 27 9.04 13.70 0.68
N GLN A 28 9.59 14.33 -0.36
CA GLN A 28 10.72 15.24 -0.23
C GLN A 28 10.38 16.51 0.53
N GLU A 29 9.21 17.10 0.30
CA GLU A 29 8.74 18.32 0.96
C GLU A 29 8.41 18.10 2.45
N LEU A 30 7.84 16.95 2.81
CA LEU A 30 7.33 16.68 4.16
C LEU A 30 8.27 15.84 5.03
N ARG A 31 9.43 15.41 4.52
CA ARG A 31 10.37 14.53 5.23
C ARG A 31 10.83 15.03 6.61
N SER A 32 10.81 16.34 6.83
CA SER A 32 11.27 16.94 8.10
C SER A 32 10.19 17.04 9.17
N VAL A 33 8.94 16.67 8.82
CA VAL A 33 7.77 16.79 9.70
C VAL A 33 7.02 15.49 9.88
N CYS A 34 7.60 14.37 9.48
CA CYS A 34 7.06 13.04 9.67
C CYS A 34 8.16 12.02 9.96
N HIS A 35 7.77 10.87 10.50
CA HIS A 35 8.66 9.73 10.73
C HIS A 35 8.59 8.74 9.57
N GLY A 36 7.52 8.77 8.78
CA GLY A 36 7.31 7.88 7.66
C GLY A 36 6.12 8.27 6.80
N VAL A 37 5.90 7.45 5.78
CA VAL A 37 4.88 7.67 4.75
C VAL A 37 4.08 6.40 4.50
N ASN A 38 2.78 6.55 4.17
CA ASN A 38 1.93 5.47 3.71
C ASN A 38 1.83 5.51 2.18
N VAL A 39 2.41 4.52 1.54
CA VAL A 39 2.37 4.34 0.08
C VAL A 39 1.19 3.45 -0.28
N LYS A 40 0.30 3.94 -1.14
CA LYS A 40 -0.83 3.19 -1.68
C LYS A 40 -0.78 3.21 -3.21
N LEU A 41 -0.93 2.06 -3.86
CA LEU A 41 -0.82 1.97 -5.34
C LEU A 41 -1.79 2.91 -6.05
N VAL A 42 -3.00 3.06 -5.52
CA VAL A 42 -4.04 3.93 -6.09
C VAL A 42 -3.62 5.39 -6.08
N LYS A 43 -3.00 5.87 -4.99
CA LYS A 43 -2.48 7.24 -4.89
C LYS A 43 -1.24 7.44 -5.77
N ALA A 44 -0.36 6.46 -5.78
CA ALA A 44 0.88 6.51 -6.55
C ALA A 44 0.66 6.48 -8.07
N GLY A 45 -0.47 5.89 -8.52
CA GLY A 45 -0.75 5.68 -9.94
C GLY A 45 -0.29 4.32 -10.47
N GLY A 46 0.02 3.37 -9.58
CA GLY A 46 0.39 1.99 -9.92
C GLY A 46 1.65 1.50 -9.22
N LEU A 47 2.09 0.30 -9.60
CA LEU A 47 3.20 -0.39 -8.92
C LEU A 47 4.55 0.31 -9.15
N GLU A 48 4.86 0.70 -10.39
CA GLU A 48 6.15 1.33 -10.71
C GLU A 48 6.38 2.66 -9.98
N PRO A 49 5.44 3.62 -9.98
CA PRO A 49 5.56 4.82 -9.16
C PRO A 49 5.64 4.51 -7.66
N ALA A 50 4.90 3.52 -7.16
CA ALA A 50 4.97 3.13 -5.75
C ALA A 50 6.35 2.59 -5.37
N VAL A 51 6.99 1.76 -6.21
CA VAL A 51 8.39 1.34 -6.03
C VAL A 51 9.34 2.54 -5.94
N ALA A 52 9.16 3.53 -6.81
CA ALA A 52 9.98 4.73 -6.78
C ALA A 52 9.78 5.54 -5.49
N MET A 53 8.53 5.65 -4.99
CA MET A 53 8.21 6.29 -3.71
C MET A 53 8.86 5.56 -2.53
N VAL A 54 8.76 4.22 -2.47
CA VAL A 54 9.39 3.39 -1.43
C VAL A 54 10.90 3.60 -1.42
N ARG A 55 11.54 3.57 -2.59
CA ARG A 55 12.99 3.80 -2.72
C ARG A 55 13.40 5.20 -2.23
N GLU A 56 12.64 6.23 -2.60
CA GLU A 56 12.95 7.59 -2.16
C GLU A 56 12.77 7.76 -0.65
N ALA A 57 11.68 7.22 -0.08
CA ALA A 57 11.45 7.23 1.36
C ALA A 57 12.59 6.53 2.13
N ASN A 58 12.99 5.34 1.69
CA ASN A 58 14.11 4.60 2.28
C ASN A 58 15.43 5.36 2.18
N LYS A 59 15.72 5.98 1.03
CA LYS A 59 16.91 6.83 0.83
C LYS A 59 16.94 8.01 1.80
N LEU A 60 15.78 8.57 2.14
CA LEU A 60 15.63 9.67 3.09
C LEU A 60 15.58 9.21 4.56
N GLY A 61 15.67 7.91 4.82
CA GLY A 61 15.62 7.35 6.17
C GLY A 61 14.22 7.37 6.80
N LEU A 62 13.18 7.55 6.00
CA LEU A 62 11.79 7.51 6.45
C LEU A 62 11.30 6.08 6.59
N LYS A 63 10.42 5.85 7.56
CA LYS A 63 9.64 4.62 7.67
C LYS A 63 8.61 4.52 6.55
N VAL A 64 8.35 3.30 6.10
CA VAL A 64 7.37 3.06 5.04
C VAL A 64 6.31 2.07 5.51
N LEU A 65 5.07 2.51 5.43
CA LEU A 65 3.88 1.67 5.45
C LEU A 65 3.40 1.50 4.00
N VAL A 66 3.10 0.30 3.58
CA VAL A 66 2.32 0.06 2.36
C VAL A 66 0.89 -0.27 2.76
N GLY A 67 -0.02 0.60 2.35
CA GLY A 67 -1.45 0.45 2.60
C GLY A 67 -2.25 0.19 1.33
N CYS A 68 -3.55 -0.04 1.53
CA CYS A 68 -4.53 -0.16 0.46
C CYS A 68 -5.74 0.75 0.70
N MET A 69 -6.63 0.79 -0.26
CA MET A 69 -8.01 1.27 -0.13
C MET A 69 -8.94 0.05 -0.01
N SER A 70 -10.25 0.26 -0.02
CA SER A 70 -11.21 -0.82 -0.26
C SER A 70 -11.10 -1.26 -1.72
N GLU A 71 -10.19 -2.19 -1.98
CA GLU A 71 -9.80 -2.62 -3.32
C GLU A 71 -9.74 -4.14 -3.45
N SER A 72 -9.70 -4.63 -4.67
CA SER A 72 -9.69 -6.05 -4.97
C SER A 72 -8.40 -6.75 -4.54
N THR A 73 -8.47 -8.08 -4.43
CA THR A 73 -7.31 -8.95 -4.23
C THR A 73 -6.18 -8.65 -5.23
N CYS A 74 -6.49 -8.28 -6.48
CA CYS A 74 -5.47 -7.94 -7.47
C CYS A 74 -4.60 -6.76 -7.02
N GLY A 75 -5.22 -5.67 -6.55
CA GLY A 75 -4.49 -4.49 -6.06
C GLY A 75 -3.70 -4.80 -4.79
N ALA A 76 -4.31 -5.44 -3.81
CA ALA A 76 -3.65 -5.79 -2.55
C ALA A 76 -2.47 -6.75 -2.76
N MET A 77 -2.58 -7.75 -3.62
CA MET A 77 -1.50 -8.68 -3.95
C MET A 77 -0.36 -8.02 -4.74
N ALA A 78 -0.69 -7.04 -5.58
CA ALA A 78 0.33 -6.22 -6.23
C ALA A 78 1.08 -5.34 -5.21
N ALA A 79 0.38 -4.70 -4.28
CA ALA A 79 0.98 -3.91 -3.21
C ALA A 79 1.83 -4.78 -2.27
N ALA A 80 1.41 -6.01 -1.98
CA ALA A 80 2.14 -6.95 -1.15
C ALA A 80 3.53 -7.31 -1.70
N GLN A 81 3.77 -7.16 -3.00
CA GLN A 81 5.10 -7.35 -3.60
C GLN A 81 6.13 -6.33 -3.08
N LEU A 82 5.69 -5.23 -2.49
CA LEU A 82 6.58 -4.23 -1.88
C LEU A 82 7.04 -4.60 -0.47
N SER A 83 6.44 -5.62 0.16
CA SER A 83 6.70 -5.99 1.56
C SER A 83 8.17 -6.16 1.93
N PRO A 84 9.09 -6.67 1.06
CA PRO A 84 10.50 -6.80 1.43
C PRO A 84 11.25 -5.48 1.65
N TRP A 85 10.69 -4.36 1.23
CA TRP A 85 11.34 -3.04 1.27
C TRP A 85 10.67 -2.04 2.20
N VAL A 86 9.71 -2.48 3.03
CA VAL A 86 8.91 -1.59 3.88
C VAL A 86 8.90 -2.06 5.33
N ASP A 87 8.53 -1.16 6.25
CA ASP A 87 8.48 -1.48 7.68
C ASP A 87 7.16 -2.13 8.09
N TRP A 88 6.07 -1.75 7.44
CA TRP A 88 4.71 -2.23 7.76
C TRP A 88 3.87 -2.42 6.50
N VAL A 89 2.90 -3.31 6.62
CA VAL A 89 1.94 -3.63 5.56
C VAL A 89 0.53 -3.65 6.16
N ASP A 90 -0.41 -2.95 5.51
CA ASP A 90 -1.84 -2.93 5.86
C ASP A 90 -2.68 -3.12 4.58
N LEU A 91 -2.98 -4.38 4.25
CA LEU A 91 -3.55 -4.80 2.97
C LEU A 91 -4.84 -5.62 3.17
N ASP A 92 -5.70 -5.21 4.07
CA ASP A 92 -6.96 -5.90 4.37
C ASP A 92 -8.13 -5.49 3.46
N GLY A 93 -7.93 -4.55 2.52
CA GLY A 93 -8.94 -4.04 1.61
C GLY A 93 -9.83 -5.10 0.95
N PRO A 94 -9.30 -6.24 0.45
CA PRO A 94 -10.12 -7.31 -0.12
C PRO A 94 -11.13 -7.93 0.85
N ARG A 95 -10.89 -7.85 2.15
CA ARG A 95 -11.83 -8.36 3.17
C ARG A 95 -13.02 -7.44 3.41
N LEU A 96 -12.97 -6.21 2.90
CA LEU A 96 -14.00 -5.19 3.04
C LEU A 96 -15.00 -5.18 1.88
N ILE A 97 -14.75 -5.98 0.84
CA ILE A 97 -15.60 -6.07 -0.35
C ILE A 97 -16.19 -7.49 -0.49
N ALA A 98 -17.48 -7.55 -0.87
CA ALA A 98 -18.19 -8.82 -1.03
C ALA A 98 -18.10 -9.40 -2.44
N ASN A 99 -17.77 -8.58 -3.43
CA ASN A 99 -17.80 -8.90 -4.86
C ASN A 99 -16.41 -8.82 -5.52
N ASP A 100 -15.39 -9.27 -4.81
CA ASP A 100 -14.04 -9.31 -5.35
C ASP A 100 -13.97 -10.23 -6.58
N PRO A 101 -13.63 -9.72 -7.76
CA PRO A 101 -13.51 -10.52 -8.98
C PRO A 101 -12.25 -11.39 -8.99
N PHE A 102 -11.36 -11.20 -8.03
CA PHE A 102 -10.10 -11.94 -7.93
C PHE A 102 -10.06 -12.82 -6.68
N GLU A 103 -9.19 -13.80 -6.70
CA GLU A 103 -8.83 -14.66 -5.59
C GLU A 103 -7.31 -14.82 -5.50
N GLY A 104 -6.80 -15.46 -4.45
CA GLY A 104 -5.37 -15.67 -4.21
C GLY A 104 -4.85 -15.04 -2.92
N ALA A 105 -5.51 -14.02 -2.39
CA ALA A 105 -5.16 -13.47 -1.08
C ALA A 105 -5.61 -14.44 0.04
N VAL A 106 -4.65 -14.94 0.81
CA VAL A 106 -4.92 -15.79 1.98
C VAL A 106 -4.51 -15.05 3.24
N TYR A 107 -5.50 -14.77 4.10
CA TYR A 107 -5.28 -14.11 5.39
C TYR A 107 -5.32 -15.14 6.51
N GLN A 108 -4.23 -15.24 7.27
CA GLN A 108 -4.15 -16.15 8.41
C GLN A 108 -3.51 -15.43 9.60
N SER A 109 -4.21 -15.43 10.73
CA SER A 109 -3.70 -14.87 11.99
C SER A 109 -3.12 -13.44 11.86
N GLY A 110 -3.78 -12.57 11.08
CA GLY A 110 -3.33 -11.20 10.84
C GLY A 110 -2.24 -11.04 9.78
N SER A 111 -1.82 -12.12 9.14
CA SER A 111 -0.83 -12.10 8.05
C SER A 111 -1.49 -12.34 6.70
N LEU A 112 -1.03 -11.65 5.67
CA LEU A 112 -1.30 -11.97 4.28
C LEU A 112 -0.22 -12.92 3.77
N LEU A 113 -0.62 -14.13 3.39
CA LEU A 113 0.28 -15.15 2.85
C LEU A 113 0.41 -14.94 1.34
N LEU A 114 1.65 -14.81 0.87
CA LEU A 114 1.94 -14.74 -0.55
C LEU A 114 2.16 -16.16 -1.09
N PRO A 115 1.51 -16.56 -2.18
CA PRO A 115 1.73 -17.85 -2.80
C PRO A 115 3.09 -17.90 -3.48
N ASP A 116 3.71 -19.08 -3.50
CA ASP A 116 4.96 -19.33 -4.23
C ASP A 116 4.66 -19.61 -5.71
N VAL A 117 4.27 -18.57 -6.44
CA VAL A 117 3.93 -18.63 -7.86
C VAL A 117 4.47 -17.40 -8.59
N SER A 118 4.59 -17.48 -9.89
CA SER A 118 5.00 -16.34 -10.71
C SER A 118 3.94 -15.22 -10.69
N GLY A 119 4.40 -13.96 -10.74
CA GLY A 119 3.55 -12.78 -10.72
C GLY A 119 3.06 -12.44 -9.31
N THR A 120 1.90 -11.82 -9.20
CA THR A 120 1.31 -11.40 -7.92
C THR A 120 0.58 -12.53 -7.18
N GLY A 121 0.25 -13.61 -7.86
CA GLY A 121 -0.59 -14.69 -7.33
C GLY A 121 -2.09 -14.39 -7.30
N ALA A 122 -2.51 -13.22 -7.78
CA ALA A 122 -3.94 -12.93 -7.96
C ALA A 122 -4.48 -13.62 -9.21
N LEU A 123 -5.59 -14.34 -9.06
CA LEU A 123 -6.25 -15.06 -10.13
C LEU A 123 -7.66 -14.48 -10.36
N LEU A 124 -8.06 -14.32 -11.60
CA LEU A 124 -9.42 -13.92 -11.94
C LEU A 124 -10.39 -15.09 -11.69
N ARG A 125 -11.50 -14.84 -11.03
CA ARG A 125 -12.54 -15.86 -10.80
C ARG A 125 -13.29 -16.15 -12.10
N ASP A 126 -13.46 -17.42 -12.45
CA ASP A 126 -14.03 -17.88 -13.74
C ASP A 126 -15.42 -17.32 -14.09
N LYS A 127 -16.17 -16.85 -13.11
CA LYS A 127 -17.56 -16.40 -13.29
C LYS A 127 -17.73 -14.88 -13.45
N VAL A 128 -16.66 -14.10 -13.45
CA VAL A 128 -16.73 -12.63 -13.50
C VAL A 128 -16.48 -12.08 -14.90
N LEU A 129 -16.18 -12.94 -15.84
CA LEU A 129 -15.90 -12.50 -17.20
C LEU A 129 -17.10 -11.83 -17.84
N PHE A 130 -16.91 -10.52 -18.06
CA PHE A 130 -17.55 -9.68 -19.07
C PHE A 130 -18.74 -10.33 -19.76
N GLY A 131 -19.96 -10.02 -19.28
CA GLY A 131 -21.22 -10.54 -19.78
C GLY A 131 -21.09 -11.40 -21.02
N SER A 132 -21.08 -12.69 -20.84
CA SER A 132 -21.36 -13.60 -21.95
C SER A 132 -22.84 -13.40 -22.28
N GLU A 133 -23.09 -12.38 -23.07
CA GLU A 133 -24.32 -12.37 -23.85
C GLU A 133 -24.15 -13.48 -24.89
N ALA A 134 -24.82 -14.59 -24.60
CA ALA A 134 -25.15 -15.58 -25.61
C ALA A 134 -26.25 -15.05 -26.50
#